data_86cf8ff2fb4551ceef3149c5ba719195
#
_entry.id   86cf8ff2fb4551ceef3149c5ba719195
#
_cell.length_a   1.000
_cell.length_b   1.000
_cell.length_c   1.000
_cell.angle_alpha   90.00
_cell.angle_beta   90.00
_cell.angle_gamma   90.00
#
_symmetry.space_group_name_H-M   'P 1'
#
loop_
_entity.id
_entity.type
_entity.pdbx_description
1 polymer ?
#
loop_
_entity_poly.entity_id
_entity_poly.type
_entity_poly.pdbx_seq_one_letter_code
_entity_poly.pdbx_strand_id
1 'polypeptide(L)'
;SRVHHGDFFALPQSPQLFKQILMVSGFDRYFQIAKCFRDEDLRADRQPEFTQIDIEASFVDEQEIMSIAENMTREMFKKVMDENLPDSFPVMTYQEAMQRFGSDKPDLRVNLELIELTEDMKGVEFKVFSSAANMQNGRVAALRIPKGAELSRSEIDAYTEFVKIYGAKGLAYIKINDKNLLNEEGLKSPIVKNIHTEALKAIIEKTSAENGDIIFFGADKKNIVNEALGALREKIGHDKNHLSQEKWTPLWVVDFPMFEYDDEGKRWNALHHPFTAPKDGHEVLLEKDPGNCLSKAYDMVINGWEVGGGSIRIHDQSVQSKVFTALDISKDEATEKFGFLLEALQYGACLLYTSDAADE
;
A
#
# COMPACT_ATOMS: atom_id res chain seq x y z
N SER A 1 -9.49 1.17 24.03
CA SER A 1 -9.87 0.15 23.05
C SER A 1 -10.78 0.73 21.99
N ARG A 2 -10.58 0.37 20.71
CA ARG A 2 -11.53 0.71 19.63
C ARG A 2 -12.76 -0.19 19.66
N VAL A 3 -12.57 -1.45 20.08
CA VAL A 3 -13.64 -2.46 20.12
C VAL A 3 -14.50 -2.33 21.39
N HIS A 4 -13.88 -1.95 22.51
CA HIS A 4 -14.52 -1.80 23.82
C HIS A 4 -14.34 -0.37 24.34
N HIS A 5 -15.29 0.50 24.04
CA HIS A 5 -15.26 1.90 24.46
C HIS A 5 -15.16 2.04 25.98
N GLY A 6 -14.14 2.78 26.44
CA GLY A 6 -13.87 3.00 27.87
C GLY A 6 -12.89 2.04 28.51
N ASP A 7 -12.53 0.95 27.82
CA ASP A 7 -11.53 -0.01 28.29
C ASP A 7 -10.15 0.27 27.69
N PHE A 8 -9.11 -0.20 28.38
CA PHE A 8 -7.71 -0.10 27.94
C PHE A 8 -7.17 -1.48 27.61
N PHE A 9 -6.41 -1.55 26.51
CA PHE A 9 -5.72 -2.78 26.15
C PHE A 9 -4.39 -2.85 26.89
N ALA A 10 -4.22 -3.87 27.73
CA ALA A 10 -3.10 -3.98 28.67
C ALA A 10 -2.02 -4.97 28.23
N LEU A 11 -2.24 -5.70 27.13
CA LEU A 11 -1.28 -6.69 26.65
C LEU A 11 -0.21 -6.06 25.74
N PRO A 12 1.02 -6.61 25.70
CA PRO A 12 2.11 -6.05 24.92
C PRO A 12 1.83 -6.13 23.41
N GLN A 13 1.96 -5.01 22.70
CA GLN A 13 1.80 -4.95 21.26
C GLN A 13 3.01 -5.52 20.51
N SER A 14 4.22 -5.30 21.07
CA SER A 14 5.49 -5.81 20.55
C SER A 14 6.59 -5.59 21.61
N PRO A 15 7.77 -6.25 21.50
CA PRO A 15 8.91 -6.02 22.38
C PRO A 15 9.72 -4.76 22.02
N GLN A 16 9.15 -3.79 21.33
CA GLN A 16 9.84 -2.66 20.70
C GLN A 16 10.74 -1.86 21.65
N LEU A 17 10.26 -1.47 22.82
CA LEU A 17 11.04 -0.67 23.77
C LEU A 17 12.25 -1.45 24.29
N PHE A 18 12.05 -2.73 24.65
CA PHE A 18 13.11 -3.56 25.23
C PHE A 18 14.22 -3.84 24.23
N LYS A 19 13.88 -4.17 22.97
CA LYS A 19 14.89 -4.47 21.96
C LYS A 19 15.70 -3.23 21.59
N GLN A 20 15.09 -2.04 21.48
CA GLN A 20 15.83 -0.79 21.27
C GLN A 20 16.80 -0.48 22.41
N ILE A 21 16.38 -0.69 23.65
CA ILE A 21 17.26 -0.51 24.81
C ILE A 21 18.43 -1.50 24.82
N LEU A 22 18.20 -2.74 24.40
CA LEU A 22 19.27 -3.73 24.24
C LEU A 22 20.28 -3.25 23.21
N MET A 23 19.84 -2.69 22.09
CA MET A 23 20.75 -2.11 21.09
C MET A 23 21.53 -0.94 21.66
N VAL A 24 20.87 0.00 22.37
CA VAL A 24 21.54 1.12 23.08
C VAL A 24 22.57 0.59 24.08
N SER A 25 22.31 -0.55 24.70
CA SER A 25 23.23 -1.21 25.66
C SER A 25 24.42 -1.92 25.01
N GLY A 26 24.55 -1.87 23.68
CA GLY A 26 25.68 -2.44 22.95
C GLY A 26 25.46 -3.84 22.36
N PHE A 27 24.21 -4.28 22.25
CA PHE A 27 23.90 -5.49 21.50
C PHE A 27 23.90 -5.16 19.99
N ASP A 28 24.51 -6.03 19.17
CA ASP A 28 24.56 -5.84 17.73
C ASP A 28 23.33 -6.41 17.02
N ARG A 29 22.80 -7.51 17.53
CA ARG A 29 21.68 -8.25 16.92
C ARG A 29 20.78 -8.85 17.99
N TYR A 30 19.50 -8.77 17.74
CA TYR A 30 18.47 -9.33 18.60
C TYR A 30 17.44 -10.04 17.72
N PHE A 31 16.91 -11.16 18.19
CA PHE A 31 15.66 -11.73 17.67
C PHE A 31 14.86 -12.39 18.78
N GLN A 32 13.56 -12.45 18.60
CA GLN A 32 12.65 -13.14 19.50
C GLN A 32 11.45 -13.67 18.71
N ILE A 33 10.97 -14.85 19.08
CA ILE A 33 9.64 -15.32 18.69
C ILE A 33 8.68 -14.77 19.74
N ALA A 34 8.07 -13.64 19.45
CA ALA A 34 7.30 -12.85 20.40
C ALA A 34 5.80 -13.06 20.22
N LYS A 35 5.09 -13.25 21.32
CA LYS A 35 3.64 -13.20 21.35
C LYS A 35 3.21 -11.74 21.45
N CYS A 36 2.43 -11.30 20.48
CA CYS A 36 1.98 -9.91 20.34
C CYS A 36 0.46 -9.84 20.38
N PHE A 37 -0.05 -8.69 20.84
CA PHE A 37 -1.48 -8.47 21.00
C PHE A 37 -1.82 -7.07 20.49
N ARG A 38 -2.80 -6.97 19.59
CA ARG A 38 -3.26 -5.69 19.07
C ARG A 38 -4.78 -5.57 19.17
N ASP A 39 -5.22 -4.42 19.63
CA ASP A 39 -6.64 -4.06 19.68
C ASP A 39 -7.05 -3.46 18.33
N GLU A 40 -7.22 -4.32 17.36
CA GLU A 40 -7.58 -3.98 15.99
C GLU A 40 -8.88 -4.65 15.57
N ASP A 41 -9.53 -4.10 14.53
CA ASP A 41 -10.68 -4.73 13.93
C ASP A 41 -10.28 -6.06 13.29
N LEU A 42 -11.06 -7.10 13.58
CA LEU A 42 -10.85 -8.42 12.97
C LEU A 42 -11.00 -8.35 11.45
N ARG A 43 -9.97 -8.81 10.75
CA ARG A 43 -9.95 -8.97 9.29
C ARG A 43 -9.52 -10.39 8.96
N ALA A 44 -9.61 -10.76 7.69
CA ALA A 44 -9.16 -12.08 7.24
C ALA A 44 -7.67 -12.33 7.51
N ASP A 45 -6.87 -11.26 7.55
CA ASP A 45 -5.43 -11.23 7.73
C ASP A 45 -4.97 -10.67 9.09
N ARG A 46 -5.90 -10.41 10.04
CA ARG A 46 -5.55 -9.79 11.33
C ARG A 46 -6.28 -10.44 12.48
N GLN A 47 -5.49 -10.89 13.46
CA GLN A 47 -5.96 -11.46 14.72
C GLN A 47 -5.51 -10.61 15.91
N PRO A 48 -6.28 -10.54 17.00
CA PRO A 48 -5.89 -9.76 18.17
C PRO A 48 -4.70 -10.36 18.93
N GLU A 49 -4.41 -11.64 18.72
CA GLU A 49 -3.26 -12.36 19.27
C GLU A 49 -2.53 -13.06 18.12
N PHE A 50 -1.25 -12.80 17.98
CA PHE A 50 -0.41 -13.38 16.92
C PHE A 50 1.04 -13.51 17.37
N THR A 51 1.86 -14.22 16.60
CA THR A 51 3.26 -14.43 16.90
C THR A 51 4.13 -13.76 15.84
N GLN A 52 5.10 -12.95 16.28
CA GLN A 52 6.08 -12.29 15.41
C GLN A 52 7.44 -12.98 15.52
N ILE A 53 8.13 -13.07 14.38
CA ILE A 53 9.59 -13.19 14.36
C ILE A 53 10.12 -11.76 14.41
N ASP A 54 10.47 -11.30 15.60
CA ASP A 54 10.88 -9.93 15.84
C ASP A 54 12.39 -9.82 15.83
N ILE A 55 12.93 -8.92 15.00
CA ILE A 55 14.38 -8.76 14.77
C ILE A 55 14.75 -7.30 14.99
N GLU A 56 15.89 -7.04 15.63
CA GLU A 56 16.52 -5.72 15.71
C GLU A 56 18.01 -5.89 15.44
N ALA A 57 18.61 -4.98 14.65
CA ALA A 57 20.03 -5.00 14.37
C ALA A 57 20.61 -3.59 14.38
N SER A 58 21.86 -3.45 14.81
CA SER A 58 22.61 -2.20 14.76
C SER A 58 23.54 -2.17 13.56
N PHE A 59 23.82 -0.95 13.03
CA PHE A 59 24.79 -0.71 11.95
C PHE A 59 24.50 -1.44 10.63
N VAL A 60 23.22 -1.60 10.28
CA VAL A 60 22.75 -2.19 9.02
C VAL A 60 21.88 -1.18 8.26
N ASP A 61 21.70 -1.37 6.97
CA ASP A 61 20.77 -0.60 6.15
C ASP A 61 19.53 -1.42 5.75
N GLU A 62 18.60 -0.80 5.00
CA GLU A 62 17.39 -1.48 4.55
C GLU A 62 17.71 -2.73 3.72
N GLN A 63 18.74 -2.65 2.85
CA GLN A 63 19.11 -3.72 1.94
C GLN A 63 19.64 -4.95 2.70
N GLU A 64 20.42 -4.73 3.75
CA GLU A 64 20.96 -5.81 4.58
C GLU A 64 19.84 -6.55 5.32
N ILE A 65 18.88 -5.82 5.88
CA ILE A 65 17.73 -6.45 6.55
C ILE A 65 16.82 -7.17 5.55
N MET A 66 16.49 -6.53 4.44
CA MET A 66 15.69 -7.17 3.38
C MET A 66 16.35 -8.47 2.93
N SER A 67 17.69 -8.49 2.74
CA SER A 67 18.45 -9.70 2.40
C SER A 67 18.36 -10.78 3.47
N ILE A 68 18.45 -10.43 4.76
CA ILE A 68 18.30 -11.37 5.88
C ILE A 68 16.89 -11.97 5.87
N ALA A 69 15.86 -11.12 5.74
CA ALA A 69 14.47 -11.56 5.73
C ALA A 69 14.15 -12.44 4.51
N GLU A 70 14.67 -12.12 3.32
CA GLU A 70 14.53 -12.97 2.14
C GLU A 70 15.14 -14.34 2.33
N ASN A 71 16.38 -14.39 2.82
CA ASN A 71 17.07 -15.65 3.08
C ASN A 71 16.30 -16.51 4.09
N MET A 72 15.85 -15.90 5.19
CA MET A 72 15.03 -16.57 6.20
C MET A 72 13.74 -17.12 5.60
N THR A 73 13.03 -16.33 4.82
CA THR A 73 11.75 -16.72 4.20
C THR A 73 11.96 -17.86 3.20
N ARG A 74 12.98 -17.78 2.32
CA ARG A 74 13.32 -18.86 1.38
C ARG A 74 13.63 -20.17 2.09
N GLU A 75 14.46 -20.12 3.14
CA GLU A 75 14.81 -21.30 3.94
C GLU A 75 13.59 -21.90 4.64
N MET A 76 12.71 -21.05 5.18
CA MET A 76 11.48 -21.47 5.83
C MET A 76 10.55 -22.19 4.84
N PHE A 77 10.28 -21.59 3.69
CA PHE A 77 9.45 -22.20 2.64
C PHE A 77 10.03 -23.52 2.15
N LYS A 78 11.36 -23.56 1.93
CA LYS A 78 12.03 -24.79 1.53
C LYS A 78 11.94 -25.89 2.58
N LYS A 79 12.20 -25.59 3.85
CA LYS A 79 12.25 -26.59 4.92
C LYS A 79 10.87 -27.07 5.37
N VAL A 80 9.88 -26.16 5.41
CA VAL A 80 8.56 -26.48 5.96
C VAL A 80 7.60 -27.01 4.89
N MET A 81 7.67 -26.45 3.66
CA MET A 81 6.70 -26.72 2.61
C MET A 81 7.31 -27.42 1.38
N ASP A 82 8.64 -27.59 1.35
CA ASP A 82 9.41 -28.07 0.18
C ASP A 82 9.18 -27.19 -1.08
N GLU A 83 8.91 -25.91 -0.89
CA GLU A 83 8.69 -24.93 -1.95
C GLU A 83 9.95 -24.07 -2.16
N ASN A 84 10.23 -23.71 -3.41
CA ASN A 84 11.31 -22.81 -3.74
C ASN A 84 10.72 -21.44 -4.10
N LEU A 85 11.11 -20.40 -3.38
CA LEU A 85 10.85 -19.02 -3.75
C LEU A 85 11.92 -18.51 -4.72
N PRO A 86 11.68 -17.40 -5.45
CA PRO A 86 12.69 -16.76 -6.30
C PRO A 86 13.99 -16.45 -5.56
N ASP A 87 15.11 -16.42 -6.28
CA ASP A 87 16.44 -16.12 -5.70
C ASP A 87 16.54 -14.70 -5.17
N SER A 88 15.78 -13.77 -5.71
CA SER A 88 15.59 -12.42 -5.18
C SER A 88 14.13 -11.99 -5.34
N PHE A 89 13.62 -11.20 -4.39
CA PHE A 89 12.29 -10.65 -4.47
C PHE A 89 12.32 -9.33 -5.23
N PRO A 90 11.40 -9.08 -6.18
CA PRO A 90 11.26 -7.79 -6.84
C PRO A 90 11.09 -6.67 -5.80
N VAL A 91 11.65 -5.49 -6.11
CA VAL A 91 11.47 -4.29 -5.29
C VAL A 91 10.61 -3.30 -6.07
N MET A 92 9.58 -2.77 -5.45
CA MET A 92 8.64 -1.82 -6.01
C MET A 92 8.47 -0.64 -5.06
N THR A 93 8.37 0.59 -5.58
CA THR A 93 8.04 1.71 -4.71
C THR A 93 6.56 1.71 -4.34
N TYR A 94 6.22 2.25 -3.18
CA TYR A 94 4.82 2.49 -2.77
C TYR A 94 4.04 3.23 -3.86
N GLN A 95 4.64 4.28 -4.45
CA GLN A 95 4.00 5.04 -5.51
C GLN A 95 3.67 4.17 -6.72
N GLU A 96 4.59 3.30 -7.14
CA GLU A 96 4.38 2.37 -8.25
C GLU A 96 3.30 1.35 -7.92
N ALA A 97 3.33 0.75 -6.73
CA ALA A 97 2.33 -0.20 -6.26
C ALA A 97 0.93 0.40 -6.28
N MET A 98 0.76 1.59 -5.72
CA MET A 98 -0.52 2.31 -5.72
C MET A 98 -0.97 2.74 -7.12
N GLN A 99 -0.04 3.09 -8.01
CA GLN A 99 -0.38 3.48 -9.37
C GLN A 99 -0.83 2.30 -10.23
N ARG A 100 -0.09 1.18 -10.18
CA ARG A 100 -0.33 0.00 -11.02
C ARG A 100 -1.38 -0.93 -10.47
N PHE A 101 -1.50 -1.04 -9.16
CA PHE A 101 -2.33 -2.07 -8.53
C PHE A 101 -3.41 -1.50 -7.60
N GLY A 102 -3.30 -0.22 -7.20
CA GLY A 102 -4.21 0.41 -6.26
C GLY A 102 -4.07 -0.09 -4.82
N SER A 103 -2.98 -0.78 -4.51
CA SER A 103 -2.69 -1.38 -3.20
C SER A 103 -1.20 -1.30 -2.91
N ASP A 104 -0.82 -1.11 -1.66
CA ASP A 104 0.56 -1.21 -1.16
C ASP A 104 1.01 -2.66 -0.92
N LYS A 105 0.09 -3.62 -1.00
CA LYS A 105 0.34 -5.05 -0.90
C LYS A 105 -0.30 -5.82 -2.07
N PRO A 106 0.13 -5.61 -3.32
CA PRO A 106 -0.51 -6.20 -4.47
C PRO A 106 -0.29 -7.71 -4.58
N ASP A 107 -1.33 -8.45 -4.91
CA ASP A 107 -1.18 -9.84 -5.37
C ASP A 107 -0.67 -9.86 -6.82
N LEU A 108 0.63 -10.13 -6.99
CA LEU A 108 1.25 -10.18 -8.32
C LEU A 108 0.85 -11.42 -9.14
N ARG A 109 0.16 -12.39 -8.55
CA ARG A 109 -0.43 -13.50 -9.31
C ARG A 109 -1.56 -13.02 -10.22
N VAL A 110 -2.27 -11.97 -9.81
CA VAL A 110 -3.31 -11.36 -10.64
C VAL A 110 -2.65 -10.54 -11.76
N ASN A 111 -2.75 -11.03 -12.98
CA ASN A 111 -2.13 -10.43 -14.16
C ASN A 111 -2.99 -9.31 -14.79
N LEU A 112 -3.40 -8.37 -13.97
CA LEU A 112 -4.19 -7.19 -14.34
C LEU A 112 -3.57 -5.95 -13.70
N GLU A 113 -3.54 -4.83 -14.41
CA GLU A 113 -2.99 -3.57 -13.91
C GLU A 113 -3.97 -2.41 -14.13
N LEU A 114 -3.87 -1.40 -13.28
CA LEU A 114 -4.57 -0.13 -13.43
C LEU A 114 -3.80 0.76 -14.41
N ILE A 115 -4.51 1.35 -15.36
CA ILE A 115 -3.94 2.21 -16.40
C ILE A 115 -4.37 3.66 -16.16
N GLU A 116 -3.40 4.54 -16.09
CA GLU A 116 -3.59 5.97 -15.81
C GLU A 116 -4.17 6.71 -17.01
N LEU A 117 -5.31 7.41 -16.83
CA LEU A 117 -6.01 8.14 -17.87
C LEU A 117 -6.39 9.57 -17.46
N THR A 118 -5.99 10.07 -16.30
CA THR A 118 -6.42 11.37 -15.76
C THR A 118 -6.21 12.50 -16.76
N GLU A 119 -5.03 12.60 -17.38
CA GLU A 119 -4.72 13.67 -18.33
C GLU A 119 -5.59 13.59 -19.59
N ASP A 120 -5.88 12.38 -20.09
CA ASP A 120 -6.67 12.17 -21.29
C ASP A 120 -8.16 12.51 -21.08
N MET A 121 -8.62 12.53 -19.82
CA MET A 121 -10.03 12.74 -19.47
C MET A 121 -10.37 14.18 -19.07
N LYS A 122 -9.41 15.11 -19.04
CA LYS A 122 -9.64 16.51 -18.60
C LYS A 122 -10.66 17.26 -19.46
N GLY A 123 -10.67 17.00 -20.76
CA GLY A 123 -11.50 17.71 -21.74
C GLY A 123 -12.77 17.00 -22.20
N VAL A 124 -13.09 15.82 -21.65
CA VAL A 124 -14.26 15.05 -22.09
C VAL A 124 -15.57 15.64 -21.57
N GLU A 125 -16.66 15.46 -22.33
CA GLU A 125 -18.00 15.93 -21.94
C GLU A 125 -18.63 15.08 -20.82
N PHE A 126 -18.17 13.83 -20.65
CA PHE A 126 -18.61 12.97 -19.57
C PHE A 126 -18.16 13.52 -18.21
N LYS A 127 -19.06 14.21 -17.52
CA LYS A 127 -18.79 14.99 -16.31
C LYS A 127 -18.12 14.22 -15.19
N VAL A 128 -18.41 12.92 -15.02
CA VAL A 128 -17.78 12.08 -13.99
C VAL A 128 -16.27 12.03 -14.20
N PHE A 129 -15.83 11.84 -15.46
CA PHE A 129 -14.39 11.77 -15.77
C PHE A 129 -13.74 13.15 -15.73
N SER A 130 -14.33 14.16 -16.41
CA SER A 130 -13.71 15.48 -16.43
C SER A 130 -13.68 16.16 -15.07
N SER A 131 -14.66 15.93 -14.20
CA SER A 131 -14.63 16.46 -12.84
C SER A 131 -13.51 15.83 -12.01
N ALA A 132 -13.37 14.50 -12.03
CA ALA A 132 -12.29 13.80 -11.35
C ALA A 132 -10.92 14.19 -11.91
N ALA A 133 -10.78 14.28 -13.24
CA ALA A 133 -9.53 14.63 -13.91
C ALA A 133 -9.04 16.06 -13.61
N ASN A 134 -9.94 16.99 -13.29
CA ASN A 134 -9.62 18.38 -12.94
C ASN A 134 -9.59 18.63 -11.41
N MET A 135 -9.83 17.63 -10.59
CA MET A 135 -9.72 17.72 -9.14
C MET A 135 -8.25 17.64 -8.70
N GLN A 136 -7.84 18.40 -7.70
CA GLN A 136 -6.44 18.48 -7.24
C GLN A 136 -5.86 17.10 -6.86
N ASN A 137 -6.64 16.27 -6.18
CA ASN A 137 -6.27 14.89 -5.80
C ASN A 137 -7.17 13.86 -6.51
N GLY A 138 -7.59 14.18 -7.73
CA GLY A 138 -8.44 13.29 -8.51
C GLY A 138 -7.62 12.31 -9.35
N ARG A 139 -8.26 11.21 -9.70
CA ARG A 139 -7.70 10.18 -10.57
C ARG A 139 -8.78 9.62 -11.49
N VAL A 140 -8.44 9.40 -12.74
CA VAL A 140 -9.21 8.57 -13.67
C VAL A 140 -8.32 7.41 -14.10
N ALA A 141 -8.68 6.20 -13.73
CA ALA A 141 -7.93 5.00 -14.07
C ALA A 141 -8.83 3.96 -14.73
N ALA A 142 -8.24 3.14 -15.58
CA ALA A 142 -8.89 2.03 -16.26
C ALA A 142 -8.35 0.68 -15.77
N LEU A 143 -9.21 -0.33 -15.76
CA LEU A 143 -8.89 -1.72 -15.53
C LEU A 143 -9.41 -2.54 -16.71
N ARG A 144 -8.51 -3.02 -17.57
CA ARG A 144 -8.84 -3.88 -18.70
C ARG A 144 -8.98 -5.32 -18.25
N ILE A 145 -10.05 -5.99 -18.66
CA ILE A 145 -10.26 -7.41 -18.45
C ILE A 145 -10.28 -8.11 -19.82
N PRO A 146 -9.25 -8.90 -20.14
CA PRO A 146 -9.22 -9.68 -21.37
C PRO A 146 -10.43 -10.62 -21.49
N LYS A 147 -11.06 -10.65 -22.68
CA LYS A 147 -12.28 -11.43 -22.96
C LYS A 147 -13.48 -11.12 -22.06
N GLY A 148 -13.45 -10.01 -21.35
CA GLY A 148 -14.48 -9.62 -20.37
C GLY A 148 -15.77 -9.09 -21.02
N ALA A 149 -15.86 -8.91 -22.34
CA ALA A 149 -17.09 -8.53 -23.00
C ALA A 149 -18.22 -9.54 -22.83
N GLU A 150 -17.88 -10.81 -22.50
CA GLU A 150 -18.83 -11.88 -22.21
C GLU A 150 -19.52 -11.73 -20.86
N LEU A 151 -19.00 -10.88 -19.96
CA LEU A 151 -19.63 -10.62 -18.67
C LEU A 151 -21.09 -10.22 -18.84
N SER A 152 -21.97 -10.92 -18.13
CA SER A 152 -23.38 -10.61 -18.10
C SER A 152 -23.64 -9.28 -17.38
N ARG A 153 -24.81 -8.68 -17.61
CA ARG A 153 -25.20 -7.46 -16.90
C ARG A 153 -25.24 -7.68 -15.38
N SER A 154 -25.74 -8.83 -14.94
CA SER A 154 -25.80 -9.17 -13.51
C SER A 154 -24.43 -9.22 -12.85
N GLU A 155 -23.41 -9.74 -13.54
CA GLU A 155 -22.03 -9.77 -13.03
C GLU A 155 -21.45 -8.34 -12.94
N ILE A 156 -21.69 -7.50 -13.96
CA ILE A 156 -21.26 -6.10 -13.94
C ILE A 156 -21.96 -5.33 -12.83
N ASP A 157 -23.25 -5.55 -12.64
CA ASP A 157 -24.01 -4.93 -11.55
C ASP A 157 -23.48 -5.39 -10.17
N ALA A 158 -23.11 -6.67 -10.02
CA ALA A 158 -22.47 -7.19 -8.81
C ALA A 158 -21.10 -6.54 -8.53
N TYR A 159 -20.26 -6.36 -9.55
CA TYR A 159 -18.99 -5.63 -9.42
C TYR A 159 -19.21 -4.15 -9.10
N THR A 160 -20.28 -3.56 -9.63
CA THR A 160 -20.63 -2.17 -9.30
C THR A 160 -21.03 -2.02 -7.83
N GLU A 161 -21.82 -2.96 -7.28
CA GLU A 161 -22.13 -2.96 -5.83
C GLU A 161 -20.89 -3.22 -4.99
N PHE A 162 -19.99 -4.10 -5.43
CA PHE A 162 -18.75 -4.39 -4.74
C PHE A 162 -17.85 -3.15 -4.58
N VAL A 163 -17.62 -2.38 -5.64
CA VAL A 163 -16.76 -1.18 -5.55
C VAL A 163 -17.36 -0.07 -4.68
N LYS A 164 -18.67 -0.06 -4.44
CA LYS A 164 -19.32 0.90 -3.53
C LYS A 164 -18.87 0.72 -2.08
N ILE A 165 -18.48 -0.48 -1.67
CA ILE A 165 -17.93 -0.77 -0.34
C ILE A 165 -16.69 0.09 -0.07
N TYR A 166 -15.94 0.41 -1.14
CA TYR A 166 -14.72 1.23 -1.12
C TYR A 166 -14.98 2.71 -1.44
N GLY A 167 -16.23 3.16 -1.34
CA GLY A 167 -16.60 4.56 -1.55
C GLY A 167 -16.82 5.00 -3.00
N ALA A 168 -16.65 4.11 -3.98
CA ALA A 168 -16.95 4.45 -5.37
C ALA A 168 -18.45 4.65 -5.58
N LYS A 169 -18.84 5.71 -6.33
CA LYS A 169 -20.25 6.04 -6.60
C LYS A 169 -20.87 5.17 -7.71
N GLY A 170 -20.05 4.47 -8.47
CA GLY A 170 -20.45 3.62 -9.57
C GLY A 170 -19.23 3.06 -10.30
N LEU A 171 -19.47 2.21 -11.28
CA LEU A 171 -18.46 1.56 -12.10
C LEU A 171 -18.81 1.74 -13.58
N ALA A 172 -18.20 2.73 -14.22
CA ALA A 172 -18.34 2.90 -15.66
C ALA A 172 -17.56 1.82 -16.41
N TYR A 173 -18.04 1.42 -17.58
CA TYR A 173 -17.34 0.42 -18.38
C TYR A 173 -17.55 0.62 -19.88
N ILE A 174 -16.65 0.07 -20.70
CA ILE A 174 -16.74 -0.03 -22.15
C ILE A 174 -16.46 -1.48 -22.56
N LYS A 175 -17.36 -2.12 -23.30
CA LYS A 175 -17.10 -3.40 -23.97
C LYS A 175 -16.56 -3.15 -25.37
N ILE A 176 -15.50 -3.84 -25.76
CA ILE A 176 -14.81 -3.66 -27.03
C ILE A 176 -15.32 -4.70 -28.02
N ASN A 177 -16.14 -4.27 -28.98
CA ASN A 177 -16.57 -5.12 -30.10
C ASN A 177 -15.59 -5.03 -31.28
N ASP A 178 -15.23 -3.80 -31.67
CA ASP A 178 -14.22 -3.51 -32.68
C ASP A 178 -13.40 -2.28 -32.27
N LYS A 179 -12.15 -2.51 -31.87
CA LYS A 179 -11.24 -1.46 -31.41
C LYS A 179 -10.88 -0.41 -32.46
N ASN A 180 -11.09 -0.72 -33.75
CA ASN A 180 -10.83 0.21 -34.84
C ASN A 180 -11.99 1.19 -35.08
N LEU A 181 -13.18 0.89 -34.56
CA LEU A 181 -14.36 1.73 -34.66
C LEU A 181 -14.56 2.50 -33.35
N LEU A 182 -14.03 3.73 -33.29
CA LEU A 182 -14.09 4.61 -32.11
C LEU A 182 -15.47 5.32 -32.00
N ASN A 183 -16.53 4.53 -31.96
CA ASN A 183 -17.92 4.98 -31.86
C ASN A 183 -18.76 3.93 -31.07
N GLU A 184 -20.08 4.19 -30.92
CA GLU A 184 -20.99 3.29 -30.16
C GLU A 184 -21.19 1.90 -30.81
N GLU A 185 -20.82 1.70 -32.08
CA GLU A 185 -20.87 0.39 -32.75
C GLU A 185 -19.69 -0.49 -32.35
N GLY A 186 -18.50 0.10 -32.35
CA GLY A 186 -17.26 -0.60 -31.95
C GLY A 186 -17.08 -0.68 -30.45
N LEU A 187 -17.48 0.36 -29.72
CA LEU A 187 -17.28 0.53 -28.27
C LEU A 187 -18.64 0.60 -27.56
N LYS A 188 -19.12 -0.54 -27.07
CA LYS A 188 -20.44 -0.62 -26.44
C LYS A 188 -20.46 -0.06 -25.02
N SER A 189 -20.91 1.19 -24.89
CA SER A 189 -21.21 1.83 -23.62
C SER A 189 -21.98 3.13 -23.80
N PRO A 190 -22.87 3.50 -22.87
CA PRO A 190 -23.59 4.77 -22.93
C PRO A 190 -22.69 5.99 -22.73
N ILE A 191 -21.44 5.82 -22.24
CA ILE A 191 -20.52 6.94 -22.01
C ILE A 191 -19.75 7.35 -23.27
N VAL A 192 -19.63 6.48 -24.26
CA VAL A 192 -18.81 6.68 -25.47
C VAL A 192 -19.20 7.95 -26.21
N LYS A 193 -20.49 8.26 -26.33
CA LYS A 193 -20.98 9.48 -26.99
C LYS A 193 -20.53 10.80 -26.35
N ASN A 194 -20.09 10.76 -25.09
CA ASN A 194 -19.63 11.92 -24.34
C ASN A 194 -18.10 11.96 -24.18
N ILE A 195 -17.38 11.11 -24.92
CA ILE A 195 -15.91 11.03 -24.94
C ILE A 195 -15.46 11.29 -26.38
N HIS A 196 -14.63 12.30 -26.59
CA HIS A 196 -14.13 12.64 -27.92
C HIS A 196 -13.15 11.57 -28.45
N THR A 197 -12.98 11.51 -29.76
CA THR A 197 -12.25 10.46 -30.47
C THR A 197 -10.81 10.31 -30.00
N GLU A 198 -10.09 11.40 -29.70
CA GLU A 198 -8.72 11.37 -29.20
C GLU A 198 -8.63 10.66 -27.84
N ALA A 199 -9.59 10.92 -26.94
CA ALA A 199 -9.64 10.25 -25.63
C ALA A 199 -10.03 8.77 -25.77
N LEU A 200 -10.96 8.41 -26.68
CA LEU A 200 -11.27 7.02 -26.98
C LEU A 200 -10.05 6.28 -27.54
N LYS A 201 -9.30 6.93 -28.42
CA LYS A 201 -8.05 6.38 -28.96
C LYS A 201 -7.02 6.15 -27.84
N ALA A 202 -6.82 7.14 -26.96
CA ALA A 202 -5.92 7.01 -25.81
C ALA A 202 -6.32 5.87 -24.88
N ILE A 203 -7.63 5.67 -24.62
CA ILE A 203 -8.13 4.54 -23.84
C ILE A 203 -7.69 3.22 -24.48
N ILE A 204 -7.98 3.01 -25.77
CA ILE A 204 -7.65 1.76 -26.47
C ILE A 204 -6.13 1.50 -26.50
N GLU A 205 -5.34 2.53 -26.85
CA GLU A 205 -3.87 2.41 -26.95
C GLU A 205 -3.22 2.13 -25.60
N LYS A 206 -3.54 2.94 -24.56
CA LYS A 206 -2.94 2.80 -23.23
C LYS A 206 -3.33 1.49 -22.53
N THR A 207 -4.58 1.07 -22.68
CA THR A 207 -5.03 -0.22 -22.12
C THR A 207 -4.61 -1.41 -22.97
N SER A 208 -4.09 -1.19 -24.18
CA SER A 208 -3.82 -2.26 -25.15
C SER A 208 -5.04 -3.16 -25.37
N ALA A 209 -6.25 -2.56 -25.41
CA ALA A 209 -7.49 -3.31 -25.47
C ALA A 209 -7.68 -4.01 -26.81
N GLU A 210 -8.21 -5.21 -26.77
CA GLU A 210 -8.50 -6.07 -27.91
C GLU A 210 -10.02 -6.33 -28.04
N ASN A 211 -10.43 -6.76 -29.22
CA ASN A 211 -11.82 -7.14 -29.46
C ASN A 211 -12.24 -8.26 -28.49
N GLY A 212 -13.37 -8.11 -27.85
CA GLY A 212 -13.87 -9.03 -26.83
C GLY A 212 -13.49 -8.65 -25.38
N ASP A 213 -12.73 -7.59 -25.17
CA ASP A 213 -12.37 -7.10 -23.83
C ASP A 213 -13.48 -6.21 -23.23
N ILE A 214 -13.43 -6.05 -21.92
CA ILE A 214 -14.13 -4.98 -21.19
C ILE A 214 -13.10 -4.13 -20.43
N ILE A 215 -13.35 -2.82 -20.40
CA ILE A 215 -12.57 -1.88 -19.61
C ILE A 215 -13.49 -1.28 -18.57
N PHE A 216 -13.14 -1.42 -17.30
CA PHE A 216 -13.78 -0.72 -16.19
C PHE A 216 -13.03 0.57 -15.86
N PHE A 217 -13.73 1.57 -15.32
CA PHE A 217 -13.16 2.87 -14.99
C PHE A 217 -13.49 3.28 -13.56
N GLY A 218 -12.49 3.78 -12.86
CA GLY A 218 -12.63 4.54 -11.61
C GLY A 218 -12.36 6.02 -11.86
N ALA A 219 -13.20 6.89 -11.32
CA ALA A 219 -13.06 8.33 -11.43
C ALA A 219 -13.61 9.04 -10.20
N ASP A 220 -12.73 9.44 -9.30
CA ASP A 220 -13.01 10.15 -8.05
C ASP A 220 -11.67 10.65 -7.43
N LYS A 221 -11.63 10.93 -6.12
CA LYS A 221 -10.38 11.12 -5.37
C LYS A 221 -9.46 9.91 -5.55
N LYS A 222 -8.15 10.15 -5.60
CA LYS A 222 -7.13 9.13 -5.89
C LYS A 222 -7.21 7.91 -4.96
N ASN A 223 -7.42 8.12 -3.65
CA ASN A 223 -7.56 7.03 -2.68
C ASN A 223 -8.77 6.14 -2.99
N ILE A 224 -9.95 6.73 -3.24
CA ILE A 224 -11.16 5.99 -3.60
C ILE A 224 -10.96 5.15 -4.87
N VAL A 225 -10.34 5.75 -5.91
CA VAL A 225 -10.07 5.03 -7.17
C VAL A 225 -9.10 3.87 -6.94
N ASN A 226 -8.05 4.09 -6.16
CA ASN A 226 -7.07 3.05 -5.84
C ASN A 226 -7.72 1.89 -5.10
N GLU A 227 -8.39 2.15 -3.99
CA GLU A 227 -9.03 1.12 -3.17
C GLU A 227 -10.11 0.36 -3.96
N ALA A 228 -10.99 1.08 -4.68
CA ALA A 228 -12.08 0.47 -5.41
C ALA A 228 -11.60 -0.40 -6.60
N LEU A 229 -10.70 0.15 -7.44
CA LEU A 229 -10.18 -0.62 -8.58
C LEU A 229 -9.14 -1.65 -8.18
N GLY A 230 -8.35 -1.42 -7.13
CA GLY A 230 -7.41 -2.40 -6.59
C GLY A 230 -8.15 -3.64 -6.07
N ALA A 231 -9.18 -3.44 -5.24
CA ALA A 231 -10.02 -4.53 -4.76
C ALA A 231 -10.78 -5.23 -5.90
N LEU A 232 -11.29 -4.46 -6.88
CA LEU A 232 -11.96 -5.03 -8.07
C LEU A 232 -11.01 -5.86 -8.91
N ARG A 233 -9.77 -5.42 -9.09
CA ARG A 233 -8.70 -6.13 -9.79
C ARG A 233 -8.49 -7.52 -9.20
N GLU A 234 -8.30 -7.60 -7.90
CA GLU A 234 -8.09 -8.86 -7.19
C GLU A 234 -9.32 -9.76 -7.29
N LYS A 235 -10.51 -9.20 -7.01
CA LYS A 235 -11.75 -9.94 -7.11
C LYS A 235 -11.97 -10.54 -8.49
N ILE A 236 -11.83 -9.77 -9.57
CA ILE A 236 -11.99 -10.27 -10.94
C ILE A 236 -10.87 -11.26 -11.27
N GLY A 237 -9.65 -10.99 -10.82
CA GLY A 237 -8.51 -11.87 -10.99
C GLY A 237 -8.79 -13.28 -10.51
N HIS A 238 -9.34 -13.41 -9.31
CA HIS A 238 -9.75 -14.68 -8.72
C HIS A 238 -11.03 -15.25 -9.35
N ASP A 239 -12.08 -14.46 -9.49
CA ASP A 239 -13.38 -14.89 -10.02
C ASP A 239 -13.28 -15.44 -11.46
N LYS A 240 -12.39 -14.87 -12.28
CA LYS A 240 -12.22 -15.18 -13.70
C LYS A 240 -10.91 -15.90 -14.03
N ASN A 241 -10.17 -16.30 -13.02
CA ASN A 241 -8.91 -17.04 -13.16
C ASN A 241 -7.86 -16.30 -14.03
N HIS A 242 -7.75 -14.97 -13.84
CA HIS A 242 -6.66 -14.17 -14.43
C HIS A 242 -5.40 -14.22 -13.55
N LEU A 243 -5.06 -15.41 -13.09
CA LEU A 243 -3.91 -15.66 -12.23
C LEU A 243 -2.73 -16.18 -13.06
N SER A 244 -1.52 -15.79 -12.67
CA SER A 244 -0.31 -16.42 -13.18
C SER A 244 -0.21 -17.88 -12.72
N GLN A 245 0.67 -18.65 -13.36
CA GLN A 245 0.93 -20.03 -12.95
C GLN A 245 1.84 -20.13 -11.72
N GLU A 246 2.44 -19.03 -11.31
CA GLU A 246 3.29 -18.98 -10.13
C GLU A 246 2.46 -19.11 -8.86
N LYS A 247 2.85 -20.02 -7.98
CA LYS A 247 2.17 -20.28 -6.73
C LYS A 247 2.44 -19.19 -5.70
N TRP A 248 3.68 -18.67 -5.69
CA TRP A 248 4.17 -17.68 -4.74
C TRP A 248 4.84 -16.53 -5.47
N THR A 249 4.40 -15.31 -5.20
CA THR A 249 4.92 -14.08 -5.82
C THR A 249 5.32 -13.09 -4.74
N PRO A 250 6.48 -13.30 -4.09
CA PRO A 250 6.98 -12.36 -3.10
C PRO A 250 7.48 -11.07 -3.76
N LEU A 251 7.35 -9.94 -3.05
CA LEU A 251 7.93 -8.65 -3.43
C LEU A 251 8.23 -7.82 -2.19
N TRP A 252 9.08 -6.81 -2.36
CA TRP A 252 9.25 -5.73 -1.42
C TRP A 252 8.55 -4.48 -1.92
N VAL A 253 7.84 -3.81 -1.02
CA VAL A 253 7.35 -2.45 -1.23
C VAL A 253 8.18 -1.51 -0.37
N VAL A 254 8.71 -0.45 -0.98
CA VAL A 254 9.64 0.49 -0.36
C VAL A 254 9.22 1.94 -0.64
N ASP A 255 9.95 2.90 -0.08
CA ASP A 255 9.72 4.32 -0.34
C ASP A 255 8.29 4.77 0.04
N PHE A 256 7.81 4.32 1.17
CA PHE A 256 6.52 4.74 1.70
C PHE A 256 6.52 6.25 2.03
N PRO A 257 5.38 6.95 1.87
CA PRO A 257 5.22 8.26 2.46
C PRO A 257 5.45 8.19 3.97
N MET A 258 6.09 9.21 4.53
CA MET A 258 6.31 9.27 5.96
C MET A 258 5.03 9.62 6.72
N PHE A 259 4.18 10.42 6.06
CA PHE A 259 2.95 10.96 6.63
C PHE A 259 1.78 10.82 5.69
N GLU A 260 0.60 10.67 6.28
CA GLU A 260 -0.70 10.76 5.63
C GLU A 260 -1.48 11.94 6.21
N TYR A 261 -2.11 12.74 5.36
CA TYR A 261 -2.91 13.88 5.81
C TYR A 261 -4.34 13.45 6.13
N ASP A 262 -4.74 13.66 7.36
CA ASP A 262 -6.10 13.46 7.84
C ASP A 262 -6.95 14.70 7.52
N ASP A 263 -7.80 14.60 6.50
CA ASP A 263 -8.69 15.69 6.06
C ASP A 263 -9.70 16.12 7.17
N GLU A 264 -10.11 15.19 8.03
CA GLU A 264 -11.07 15.45 9.10
C GLU A 264 -10.39 16.10 10.32
N GLY A 265 -9.29 15.49 10.76
CA GLY A 265 -8.47 16.01 11.87
C GLY A 265 -7.60 17.21 11.49
N LYS A 266 -7.45 17.52 10.20
CA LYS A 266 -6.60 18.59 9.65
C LYS A 266 -5.16 18.53 10.17
N ARG A 267 -4.61 17.33 10.23
CA ARG A 267 -3.27 17.06 10.74
C ARG A 267 -2.58 15.96 9.95
N TRP A 268 -1.27 15.89 10.08
CA TRP A 268 -0.49 14.76 9.59
C TRP A 268 -0.51 13.64 10.61
N ASN A 269 -0.69 12.41 10.14
CA ASN A 269 -0.48 11.18 10.91
C ASN A 269 0.74 10.46 10.33
N ALA A 270 1.51 9.79 11.17
CA ALA A 270 2.57 8.91 10.69
C ALA A 270 1.93 7.70 9.99
N LEU A 271 2.41 7.36 8.79
CA LEU A 271 1.88 6.20 8.06
C LEU A 271 2.26 4.89 8.78
N HIS A 272 3.51 4.77 9.22
CA HIS A 272 3.98 3.66 10.06
C HIS A 272 3.99 4.08 11.53
N HIS A 273 5.07 4.72 11.98
CA HIS A 273 5.14 5.26 13.33
C HIS A 273 6.14 6.43 13.45
N PRO A 274 6.07 7.23 14.54
CA PRO A 274 6.86 8.46 14.68
C PRO A 274 8.38 8.29 14.74
N PHE A 275 8.87 7.08 14.90
CA PHE A 275 10.30 6.76 15.00
C PHE A 275 10.91 6.25 13.69
N THR A 276 10.13 6.16 12.63
CA THR A 276 10.62 5.79 11.29
C THR A 276 11.48 6.91 10.74
N ALA A 277 12.67 6.56 10.22
CA ALA A 277 13.57 7.55 9.64
C ALA A 277 13.09 8.03 8.26
N PRO A 278 13.25 9.33 7.95
CA PRO A 278 13.06 9.82 6.60
C PRO A 278 14.12 9.23 5.65
N LYS A 279 13.79 9.12 4.37
CA LYS A 279 14.74 8.77 3.31
C LYS A 279 15.87 9.80 3.26
N ASP A 280 17.09 9.40 2.92
CA ASP A 280 18.24 10.27 2.87
C ASP A 280 17.99 11.50 1.99
N GLY A 281 18.25 12.68 2.53
CA GLY A 281 17.99 13.96 1.89
C GLY A 281 16.55 14.47 2.01
N HIS A 282 15.62 13.69 2.58
CA HIS A 282 14.24 14.11 2.82
C HIS A 282 14.02 14.79 4.18
N GLU A 283 15.05 14.88 5.04
CA GLU A 283 14.96 15.55 6.35
C GLU A 283 14.55 17.01 6.24
N VAL A 284 14.91 17.63 5.10
CA VAL A 284 14.52 19.03 4.81
C VAL A 284 13.04 19.19 4.46
N LEU A 285 12.38 18.11 4.04
CA LEU A 285 10.95 18.10 3.69
C LEU A 285 10.07 18.02 4.94
N LEU A 286 10.57 17.51 6.05
CA LEU A 286 9.82 17.41 7.31
C LEU A 286 9.16 18.73 7.73
N GLU A 287 9.83 19.86 7.49
CA GLU A 287 9.34 21.20 7.83
C GLU A 287 8.69 21.92 6.65
N LYS A 288 9.12 21.62 5.41
CA LYS A 288 8.73 22.40 4.23
C LYS A 288 7.59 21.77 3.45
N ASP A 289 7.57 20.44 3.38
CA ASP A 289 6.63 19.69 2.55
C ASP A 289 6.49 18.25 3.08
N PRO A 290 5.89 18.05 4.26
CA PRO A 290 5.75 16.73 4.88
C PRO A 290 5.08 15.70 3.97
N GLY A 291 4.14 16.15 3.12
CA GLY A 291 3.39 15.28 2.20
C GLY A 291 4.25 14.58 1.13
N ASN A 292 5.42 15.12 0.83
CA ASN A 292 6.36 14.54 -0.12
C ASN A 292 7.59 13.89 0.57
N CYS A 293 7.59 13.83 1.91
CA CYS A 293 8.63 13.17 2.67
C CYS A 293 8.47 11.65 2.59
N LEU A 294 9.43 10.95 2.02
CA LEU A 294 9.49 9.49 2.00
C LEU A 294 10.23 8.96 3.23
N SER A 295 9.86 7.76 3.65
CA SER A 295 10.45 7.05 4.78
C SER A 295 11.38 5.92 4.33
N LYS A 296 12.24 5.48 5.24
CA LYS A 296 13.03 4.24 5.13
C LYS A 296 12.24 3.05 5.69
N ALA A 297 10.96 2.95 5.29
CA ALA A 297 10.13 1.80 5.61
C ALA A 297 10.06 0.86 4.40
N TYR A 298 9.86 -0.42 4.69
CA TYR A 298 9.76 -1.47 3.68
C TYR A 298 8.89 -2.62 4.19
N ASP A 299 8.05 -3.16 3.30
CA ASP A 299 7.16 -4.27 3.59
C ASP A 299 7.43 -5.42 2.62
N MET A 300 7.48 -6.65 3.17
CA MET A 300 7.51 -7.88 2.40
C MET A 300 6.07 -8.32 2.16
N VAL A 301 5.72 -8.49 0.91
CA VAL A 301 4.39 -8.93 0.48
C VAL A 301 4.50 -10.26 -0.23
N ILE A 302 3.64 -11.21 0.10
CA ILE A 302 3.51 -12.49 -0.62
C ILE A 302 2.04 -12.70 -0.96
N ASN A 303 1.73 -12.81 -2.26
CA ASN A 303 0.38 -13.13 -2.74
C ASN A 303 -0.72 -12.16 -2.24
N GLY A 304 -0.41 -10.87 -2.12
CA GLY A 304 -1.36 -9.87 -1.64
C GLY A 304 -1.42 -9.70 -0.12
N TRP A 305 -0.58 -10.42 0.63
CA TRP A 305 -0.48 -10.34 2.09
C TRP A 305 0.85 -9.71 2.49
N GLU A 306 0.80 -8.73 3.38
CA GLU A 306 1.97 -8.21 4.08
C GLU A 306 2.41 -9.26 5.10
N VAL A 307 3.50 -9.96 4.80
CA VAL A 307 4.03 -11.04 5.66
C VAL A 307 5.14 -10.58 6.59
N GLY A 308 5.59 -9.36 6.45
CA GLY A 308 6.56 -8.73 7.33
C GLY A 308 6.85 -7.32 6.88
N GLY A 309 7.22 -6.46 7.78
CA GLY A 309 7.56 -5.08 7.48
C GLY A 309 8.57 -4.49 8.44
N GLY A 310 9.13 -3.36 8.08
CA GLY A 310 10.08 -2.70 8.93
C GLY A 310 10.55 -1.34 8.50
N SER A 311 11.41 -0.75 9.31
CA SER A 311 11.97 0.56 8.99
C SER A 311 13.29 0.82 9.68
N ILE A 312 14.09 1.70 9.11
CA ILE A 312 15.21 2.30 9.80
C ILE A 312 14.67 3.29 10.83
N ARG A 313 15.23 3.26 12.03
CA ARG A 313 14.80 4.13 13.14
C ARG A 313 15.56 5.44 13.16
N ILE A 314 14.88 6.51 13.58
CA ILE A 314 15.53 7.79 13.88
C ILE A 314 16.39 7.61 15.13
N HIS A 315 17.65 7.98 15.05
CA HIS A 315 18.59 8.04 16.18
C HIS A 315 19.08 9.46 16.44
N ASP A 316 18.91 10.40 15.51
CA ASP A 316 19.23 11.81 15.66
C ASP A 316 18.06 12.57 16.30
N GLN A 317 18.33 13.21 17.45
CA GLN A 317 17.31 13.96 18.19
C GLN A 317 16.74 15.17 17.42
N SER A 318 17.57 15.79 16.57
CA SER A 318 17.12 16.94 15.78
C SER A 318 16.10 16.52 14.72
N VAL A 319 16.33 15.38 14.10
CA VAL A 319 15.39 14.76 13.14
C VAL A 319 14.12 14.32 13.85
N GLN A 320 14.26 13.66 15.01
CA GLN A 320 13.10 13.20 15.81
C GLN A 320 12.21 14.37 16.25
N SER A 321 12.82 15.48 16.66
CA SER A 321 12.07 16.68 17.07
C SER A 321 11.28 17.28 15.89
N LYS A 322 11.82 17.26 14.68
CA LYS A 322 11.11 17.71 13.47
C LYS A 322 9.94 16.83 13.12
N VAL A 323 10.10 15.51 13.25
CA VAL A 323 9.01 14.55 13.03
C VAL A 323 7.88 14.77 14.04
N PHE A 324 8.18 14.94 15.32
CA PHE A 324 7.17 15.25 16.32
C PHE A 324 6.46 16.58 16.04
N THR A 325 7.19 17.59 15.59
CA THR A 325 6.61 18.86 15.18
C THR A 325 5.65 18.70 14.01
N ALA A 326 6.03 17.93 13.00
CA ALA A 326 5.17 17.65 11.84
C ALA A 326 3.88 16.90 12.23
N LEU A 327 3.94 16.09 13.29
CA LEU A 327 2.79 15.32 13.83
C LEU A 327 1.98 16.09 14.88
N ASP A 328 2.31 17.37 15.14
CA ASP A 328 1.69 18.18 16.18
C ASP A 328 1.81 17.58 17.60
N ILE A 329 2.90 16.84 17.85
CA ILE A 329 3.25 16.28 19.15
C ILE A 329 4.11 17.30 19.90
N SER A 330 3.61 17.84 21.01
CA SER A 330 4.35 18.78 21.83
C SER A 330 5.54 18.13 22.53
N LYS A 331 6.52 18.94 22.95
CA LYS A 331 7.68 18.45 23.69
C LYS A 331 7.29 17.78 25.02
N ASP A 332 6.30 18.32 25.70
CA ASP A 332 5.81 17.77 26.97
C ASP A 332 5.14 16.42 26.75
N GLU A 333 4.30 16.30 25.71
CA GLU A 333 3.67 15.06 25.31
C GLU A 333 4.69 14.00 24.85
N ALA A 334 5.69 14.40 24.06
CA ALA A 334 6.78 13.53 23.64
C ALA A 334 7.57 13.00 24.86
N THR A 335 7.83 13.87 25.85
CA THR A 335 8.53 13.49 27.07
C THR A 335 7.68 12.54 27.92
N GLU A 336 6.39 12.81 28.06
CA GLU A 336 5.47 11.96 28.83
C GLU A 336 5.34 10.56 28.21
N LYS A 337 5.15 10.49 26.89
CA LYS A 337 4.92 9.22 26.18
C LYS A 337 6.19 8.42 25.89
N PHE A 338 7.28 9.10 25.54
CA PHE A 338 8.48 8.52 24.97
C PHE A 338 9.78 8.92 25.69
N GLY A 339 9.69 9.66 26.78
CA GLY A 339 10.85 10.25 27.47
C GLY A 339 11.94 9.23 27.78
N PHE A 340 11.57 8.06 28.25
CA PHE A 340 12.49 6.98 28.56
C PHE A 340 13.32 6.52 27.32
N LEU A 341 12.69 6.36 26.18
CA LEU A 341 13.38 6.00 24.93
C LEU A 341 14.24 7.15 24.43
N LEU A 342 13.70 8.37 24.45
CA LEU A 342 14.42 9.58 24.02
C LEU A 342 15.67 9.84 24.87
N GLU A 343 15.60 9.59 26.18
CA GLU A 343 16.75 9.66 27.09
C GLU A 343 17.77 8.58 26.77
N ALA A 344 17.34 7.32 26.57
CA ALA A 344 18.23 6.23 26.22
C ALA A 344 19.00 6.50 24.91
N LEU A 345 18.37 7.06 23.90
CA LEU A 345 19.00 7.42 22.63
C LEU A 345 20.11 8.50 22.79
N GLN A 346 20.10 9.29 23.86
CA GLN A 346 21.15 10.29 24.12
C GLN A 346 22.52 9.68 24.46
N TYR A 347 22.55 8.42 24.91
CA TYR A 347 23.81 7.72 25.15
C TYR A 347 24.53 7.27 23.87
N GLY A 348 23.88 7.46 22.73
CA GLY A 348 24.39 7.09 21.41
C GLY A 348 23.98 5.68 21.03
N ALA A 349 23.25 5.57 19.96
CA ALA A 349 22.93 4.29 19.35
C ALA A 349 22.76 4.51 17.85
N CYS A 350 23.28 3.62 17.05
CA CYS A 350 22.88 3.49 15.67
C CYS A 350 21.84 2.37 15.62
N LEU A 351 20.58 2.75 15.74
CA LEU A 351 19.47 1.81 15.72
C LEU A 351 18.99 1.67 14.27
N LEU A 352 19.19 0.48 13.76
CA LEU A 352 18.66 0.14 12.46
C LEU A 352 17.85 -1.14 12.62
N TYR A 353 16.53 -0.97 12.63
CA TYR A 353 15.51 -1.90 12.24
C TYR A 353 14.77 -2.82 13.20
N THR A 354 13.51 -2.95 12.91
CA THR A 354 12.62 -4.04 13.28
C THR A 354 11.96 -4.68 12.07
N SER A 355 11.83 -5.99 12.06
CA SER A 355 10.85 -6.71 11.27
C SER A 355 9.64 -7.04 12.15
N ASP A 356 8.50 -6.56 11.78
CA ASP A 356 7.23 -7.10 12.23
C ASP A 356 6.84 -8.15 11.19
N ALA A 357 7.11 -9.43 11.47
CA ALA A 357 6.54 -10.47 10.64
C ALA A 357 5.04 -10.55 10.94
N ALA A 358 4.31 -10.51 9.88
CA ALA A 358 2.89 -10.34 9.73
C ALA A 358 1.97 -11.02 10.71
N ASP A 359 0.85 -10.40 10.78
CA ASP A 359 -0.40 -10.90 11.31
C ASP A 359 -0.88 -12.13 10.52
N GLU A 360 -0.68 -13.34 11.01
CA GLU A 360 -1.45 -14.52 10.68
C GLU A 360 -1.93 -15.22 11.93
#